data_04091828a58920abafa424dfb6889d8d
#
_entry.id   04091828a58920abafa424dfb6889d8d
#
_cell.length_a   1.000
_cell.length_b   1.000
_cell.length_c   1.000
_cell.angle_alpha   90.00
_cell.angle_beta   90.00
_cell.angle_gamma   90.00
#
_symmetry.space_group_name_H-M   'P 1'
#
loop_
_entity.id
_entity.type
_entity.pdbx_description
1 polymer ?
#
loop_
_entity_poly.entity_id
_entity_poly.type
_entity_poly.pdbx_seq_one_letter_code
_entity_poly.pdbx_strand_id
1 'polypeptide(L)'
;MDRLPTRVDRGSADWHGRREYNLGLADQLKEYLAAVKNGGGGKYVERHRKRGKMLPRERIAEICDPGSPFLEFSSLAANGLYDGRAHSAGIVTGIGVVHGKECLFVANDATVKGGSYYPMTVKKHIRAQDISDANNLPCIYLVDSGGAFLPMQDEVFPDIGHFGRIFRNQAVLSGKGIPQVAAVLGSCTAGGAYVPAMSDESIIVKGNGTIFLAGPPLVKAATGEEVSAEDLGGADVHTRQSGVADHFAENEEEALRMVRNVVENLNIEPKQRL
;
A
#
# COMPACT_ATOMS: atom_id res chain seq x y z
N MET A 1 39.74 11.09 -17.89
CA MET A 1 39.27 9.70 -18.08
C MET A 1 39.16 9.44 -19.58
N ASP A 2 39.90 8.50 -20.11
CA ASP A 2 39.83 8.12 -21.52
C ASP A 2 38.55 7.35 -21.79
N ARG A 3 37.84 7.71 -22.86
CA ARG A 3 36.63 6.98 -23.29
C ARG A 3 37.05 5.64 -23.90
N LEU A 4 36.50 4.56 -23.40
CA LEU A 4 36.64 3.26 -24.04
C LEU A 4 35.96 3.30 -25.42
N PRO A 5 36.69 2.96 -26.51
CA PRO A 5 36.11 2.94 -27.84
C PRO A 5 35.09 1.81 -27.97
N THR A 6 33.93 2.10 -28.55
CA THR A 6 32.97 1.05 -28.88
C THR A 6 33.39 0.35 -30.21
N ARG A 7 33.24 -0.99 -30.25
CA ARG A 7 33.37 -1.80 -31.46
C ARG A 7 32.04 -2.22 -32.06
N VAL A 8 30.93 -1.62 -31.55
CA VAL A 8 29.58 -1.94 -32.03
C VAL A 8 29.34 -1.34 -33.41
N ASP A 9 29.16 -2.21 -34.39
CA ASP A 9 28.72 -1.82 -35.74
C ASP A 9 27.19 -1.69 -35.75
N ARG A 10 26.71 -0.44 -35.70
CA ARG A 10 25.28 -0.12 -35.71
C ARG A 10 24.64 -0.31 -37.10
N GLY A 11 25.42 -0.52 -38.15
CA GLY A 11 24.92 -0.80 -39.51
C GLY A 11 24.71 -2.29 -39.79
N SER A 12 25.24 -3.18 -38.91
CA SER A 12 25.13 -4.61 -39.11
C SER A 12 23.71 -5.16 -38.96
N ALA A 13 23.37 -6.18 -39.71
CA ALA A 13 22.06 -6.87 -39.58
C ALA A 13 21.87 -7.46 -38.19
N ASP A 14 22.95 -7.96 -37.56
CA ASP A 14 22.92 -8.49 -36.20
C ASP A 14 22.54 -7.39 -35.16
N TRP A 15 23.11 -6.19 -35.31
CA TRP A 15 22.72 -5.06 -34.43
C TRP A 15 21.25 -4.67 -34.61
N HIS A 16 20.76 -4.60 -35.84
CA HIS A 16 19.36 -4.29 -36.11
C HIS A 16 18.42 -5.34 -35.53
N GLY A 17 18.70 -6.62 -35.72
CA GLY A 17 17.89 -7.69 -35.13
C GLY A 17 17.85 -7.66 -33.59
N ARG A 18 19.01 -7.44 -32.94
CA ARG A 18 19.07 -7.32 -31.48
C ARG A 18 18.35 -6.07 -30.98
N ARG A 19 18.45 -4.95 -31.71
CA ARG A 19 17.73 -3.72 -31.36
C ARG A 19 16.22 -3.92 -31.43
N GLU A 20 15.71 -4.51 -32.49
CA GLU A 20 14.29 -4.78 -32.67
C GLU A 20 13.75 -5.71 -31.56
N TYR A 21 14.47 -6.79 -31.28
CA TYR A 21 14.12 -7.68 -30.17
C TYR A 21 14.06 -6.95 -28.82
N ASN A 22 15.04 -6.13 -28.49
CA ASN A 22 15.06 -5.39 -27.21
C ASN A 22 13.99 -4.30 -27.15
N LEU A 23 13.66 -3.65 -28.27
CA LEU A 23 12.52 -2.73 -28.35
C LEU A 23 11.20 -3.45 -28.09
N GLY A 24 11.00 -4.64 -28.66
CA GLY A 24 9.84 -5.47 -28.40
C GLY A 24 9.68 -5.83 -26.91
N LEU A 25 10.77 -6.19 -26.23
CA LEU A 25 10.76 -6.44 -24.79
C LEU A 25 10.41 -5.16 -23.98
N ALA A 26 10.94 -4.01 -24.39
CA ALA A 26 10.65 -2.74 -23.73
C ALA A 26 9.16 -2.35 -23.91
N ASP A 27 8.59 -2.60 -25.07
CA ASP A 27 7.17 -2.31 -25.34
C ASP A 27 6.26 -3.28 -24.55
N GLN A 28 6.60 -4.55 -24.48
CA GLN A 28 5.89 -5.52 -23.63
C GLN A 28 5.91 -5.10 -22.14
N LEU A 29 7.06 -4.61 -21.63
CA LEU A 29 7.14 -4.09 -20.27
C LEU A 29 6.21 -2.88 -20.06
N LYS A 30 6.13 -1.95 -21.03
CA LYS A 30 5.22 -0.80 -20.97
C LYS A 30 3.75 -1.24 -20.91
N GLU A 31 3.37 -2.25 -21.69
CA GLU A 31 2.02 -2.81 -21.66
C GLU A 31 1.67 -3.39 -20.28
N TYR A 32 2.57 -4.17 -19.68
CA TYR A 32 2.37 -4.71 -18.33
C TYR A 32 2.23 -3.59 -17.29
N LEU A 33 3.08 -2.56 -17.35
CA LEU A 33 3.01 -1.42 -16.44
C LEU A 33 1.73 -0.60 -16.64
N ALA A 34 1.25 -0.45 -17.87
CA ALA A 34 -0.03 0.19 -18.14
C ALA A 34 -1.22 -0.60 -17.55
N ALA A 35 -1.21 -1.93 -17.70
CA ALA A 35 -2.23 -2.79 -17.10
C ALA A 35 -2.24 -2.67 -15.56
N VAL A 36 -1.07 -2.63 -14.92
CA VAL A 36 -0.93 -2.43 -13.47
C VAL A 36 -1.51 -1.10 -13.00
N LYS A 37 -1.32 -0.02 -13.77
CA LYS A 37 -1.87 1.30 -13.43
C LYS A 37 -3.40 1.34 -13.45
N ASN A 38 -4.04 0.46 -14.21
CA ASN A 38 -5.50 0.34 -14.28
C ASN A 38 -6.11 -0.38 -13.07
N GLY A 39 -5.30 -0.85 -12.11
CA GLY A 39 -5.76 -1.53 -10.90
C GLY A 39 -6.63 -2.75 -11.21
N GLY A 40 -7.81 -2.82 -10.59
CA GLY A 40 -8.80 -3.88 -10.81
C GLY A 40 -9.61 -3.75 -12.12
N GLY A 41 -9.31 -2.74 -12.95
CA GLY A 41 -10.00 -2.45 -14.21
C GLY A 41 -11.17 -1.47 -14.08
N GLY A 42 -11.62 -0.92 -15.21
CA GLY A 42 -12.51 0.25 -15.28
C GLY A 42 -13.76 0.16 -14.42
N LYS A 43 -14.46 -0.98 -14.41
CA LYS A 43 -15.66 -1.20 -13.58
C LYS A 43 -15.41 -1.02 -12.08
N TYR A 44 -14.28 -1.54 -11.57
CA TYR A 44 -13.93 -1.46 -10.15
C TYR A 44 -13.41 -0.08 -9.78
N VAL A 45 -12.64 0.54 -10.66
CA VAL A 45 -12.18 1.93 -10.53
C VAL A 45 -13.38 2.89 -10.47
N GLU A 46 -14.35 2.77 -11.39
CA GLU A 46 -15.56 3.59 -11.40
C GLU A 46 -16.37 3.43 -10.11
N ARG A 47 -16.57 2.19 -9.65
CA ARG A 47 -17.26 1.91 -8.38
C ARG A 47 -16.53 2.53 -7.18
N HIS A 48 -15.19 2.51 -7.19
CA HIS A 48 -14.35 3.09 -6.15
C HIS A 48 -14.52 4.61 -6.10
N ARG A 49 -14.44 5.28 -7.26
CA ARG A 49 -14.65 6.72 -7.39
C ARG A 49 -16.07 7.18 -7.04
N LYS A 50 -17.09 6.40 -7.37
CA LYS A 50 -18.50 6.68 -6.96
C LYS A 50 -18.67 6.72 -5.44
N ARG A 51 -17.77 6.13 -4.67
CA ARG A 51 -17.74 6.20 -3.20
C ARG A 51 -16.94 7.39 -2.67
N GLY A 52 -16.52 8.32 -3.52
CA GLY A 52 -15.70 9.47 -3.16
C GLY A 52 -14.25 9.14 -2.80
N LYS A 53 -13.72 7.97 -3.24
CA LYS A 53 -12.39 7.50 -2.85
C LYS A 53 -11.35 7.73 -3.94
N MET A 54 -10.17 8.15 -3.55
CA MET A 54 -9.00 8.29 -4.42
C MET A 54 -8.37 6.92 -4.68
N LEU A 55 -7.71 6.78 -5.84
CA LEU A 55 -6.88 5.60 -6.14
C LEU A 55 -5.56 5.64 -5.34
N PRO A 56 -4.91 4.49 -5.07
CA PRO A 56 -3.73 4.47 -4.20
C PRO A 56 -2.58 5.35 -4.69
N ARG A 57 -2.35 5.46 -5.99
CA ARG A 57 -1.29 6.34 -6.54
C ARG A 57 -1.65 7.82 -6.44
N GLU A 58 -2.92 8.17 -6.48
CA GLU A 58 -3.41 9.53 -6.24
C GLU A 58 -3.20 9.92 -4.78
N ARG A 59 -3.57 9.04 -3.84
CA ARG A 59 -3.31 9.21 -2.40
C ARG A 59 -1.83 9.45 -2.10
N ILE A 60 -0.94 8.66 -2.71
CA ILE A 60 0.51 8.82 -2.57
C ILE A 60 0.96 10.17 -3.13
N ALA A 61 0.45 10.58 -4.29
CA ALA A 61 0.81 11.85 -4.91
C ALA A 61 0.39 13.06 -4.06
N GLU A 62 -0.76 13.01 -3.38
CA GLU A 62 -1.22 14.07 -2.46
C GLU A 62 -0.35 14.17 -1.19
N ILE A 63 0.24 13.06 -0.75
CA ILE A 63 1.11 13.05 0.44
C ILE A 63 2.54 13.49 0.08
N CYS A 64 3.06 13.10 -1.06
CA CYS A 64 4.42 13.43 -1.49
C CYS A 64 4.60 14.94 -1.74
N ASP A 65 5.81 15.42 -1.57
CA ASP A 65 6.14 16.81 -1.87
C ASP A 65 5.98 17.09 -3.36
N PRO A 66 5.38 18.25 -3.75
CA PRO A 66 5.18 18.59 -5.15
C PRO A 66 6.48 18.53 -5.96
N GLY A 67 6.43 17.81 -7.08
CA GLY A 67 7.60 17.65 -7.98
C GLY A 67 8.68 16.70 -7.46
N SER A 68 8.51 16.09 -6.28
CA SER A 68 9.44 15.06 -5.80
C SER A 68 9.23 13.73 -6.54
N PRO A 69 10.28 12.92 -6.75
CA PRO A 69 10.13 11.61 -7.37
C PRO A 69 9.47 10.61 -6.42
N PHE A 70 8.67 9.69 -6.99
CA PHE A 70 8.20 8.51 -6.30
C PHE A 70 8.84 7.26 -6.93
N LEU A 71 9.62 6.52 -6.16
CA LEU A 71 10.24 5.28 -6.56
C LEU A 71 9.30 4.10 -6.28
N GLU A 72 8.38 3.81 -7.19
CA GLU A 72 7.52 2.60 -7.09
C GLU A 72 8.35 1.36 -7.38
N PHE A 73 8.31 0.36 -6.50
CA PHE A 73 8.99 -0.91 -6.70
C PHE A 73 8.03 -2.10 -6.64
N SER A 74 8.46 -3.22 -7.23
CA SER A 74 7.67 -4.46 -7.36
C SER A 74 6.31 -4.25 -8.05
N SER A 75 6.21 -3.32 -9.01
CA SER A 75 4.97 -2.99 -9.72
C SER A 75 4.37 -4.19 -10.46
N LEU A 76 5.21 -5.12 -10.94
CA LEU A 76 4.80 -6.35 -11.62
C LEU A 76 4.64 -7.56 -10.70
N ALA A 77 4.61 -7.35 -9.38
CA ALA A 77 4.32 -8.44 -8.46
C ALA A 77 2.97 -9.10 -8.80
N ALA A 78 2.93 -10.44 -8.76
CA ALA A 78 1.82 -11.27 -9.18
C ALA A 78 1.48 -11.22 -10.70
N ASN A 79 2.35 -10.67 -11.55
CA ASN A 79 2.15 -10.77 -13.00
C ASN A 79 2.15 -12.24 -13.43
N GLY A 80 1.13 -12.66 -14.18
CA GLY A 80 0.94 -14.06 -14.60
C GLY A 80 0.43 -15.01 -13.50
N LEU A 81 0.18 -14.51 -12.28
CA LEU A 81 -0.41 -15.30 -11.20
C LEU A 81 -1.90 -14.98 -11.01
N TYR A 82 -2.62 -15.88 -10.33
CA TYR A 82 -4.03 -15.72 -9.91
C TYR A 82 -4.97 -15.36 -11.08
N ASP A 83 -4.74 -15.94 -12.25
CA ASP A 83 -5.49 -15.69 -13.51
C ASP A 83 -5.54 -14.19 -13.87
N GLY A 84 -4.47 -13.45 -13.59
CA GLY A 84 -4.38 -12.01 -13.84
C GLY A 84 -5.28 -11.14 -12.96
N ARG A 85 -5.83 -11.68 -11.86
CA ARG A 85 -6.81 -10.99 -11.01
C ARG A 85 -6.21 -10.12 -9.90
N ALA A 86 -4.89 -10.16 -9.70
CA ALA A 86 -4.19 -9.46 -8.63
C ALA A 86 -3.04 -8.59 -9.17
N HIS A 87 -3.36 -7.63 -10.04
CA HIS A 87 -2.36 -6.70 -10.57
C HIS A 87 -1.59 -6.01 -9.45
N SER A 88 -0.27 -5.90 -9.61
CA SER A 88 0.64 -5.33 -8.60
C SER A 88 0.49 -5.98 -7.21
N ALA A 89 0.01 -7.23 -7.16
CA ALA A 89 -0.35 -7.94 -5.92
C ALA A 89 -1.36 -7.17 -5.04
N GLY A 90 -2.21 -6.30 -5.62
CA GLY A 90 -3.23 -5.53 -4.91
C GLY A 90 -2.71 -4.44 -3.97
N ILE A 91 -1.42 -4.11 -4.00
CA ILE A 91 -0.84 -3.00 -3.24
C ILE A 91 0.19 -2.23 -4.06
N VAL A 92 0.30 -0.93 -3.80
CA VAL A 92 1.38 -0.07 -4.31
C VAL A 92 2.42 0.10 -3.21
N THR A 93 3.69 -0.14 -3.52
CA THR A 93 4.81 0.06 -2.59
C THR A 93 5.88 0.92 -3.24
N GLY A 94 6.48 1.82 -2.50
CA GLY A 94 7.50 2.71 -3.03
C GLY A 94 8.09 3.62 -1.96
N ILE A 95 9.05 4.44 -2.37
CA ILE A 95 9.66 5.47 -1.54
C ILE A 95 9.32 6.83 -2.15
N GLY A 96 8.79 7.73 -1.34
CA GLY A 96 8.48 9.10 -1.70
C GLY A 96 9.04 10.07 -0.68
N VAL A 97 9.02 11.35 -1.00
CA VAL A 97 9.51 12.42 -0.12
C VAL A 97 8.33 13.20 0.45
N VAL A 98 8.29 13.35 1.77
CA VAL A 98 7.25 14.08 2.50
C VAL A 98 7.92 15.05 3.47
N HIS A 99 7.69 16.34 3.33
CA HIS A 99 8.41 17.40 4.07
C HIS A 99 9.94 17.21 4.07
N GLY A 100 10.49 16.88 2.88
CA GLY A 100 11.92 16.63 2.71
C GLY A 100 12.45 15.30 3.28
N LYS A 101 11.60 14.49 3.91
CA LYS A 101 11.95 13.20 4.51
C LYS A 101 11.57 12.05 3.58
N GLU A 102 12.48 11.12 3.36
CA GLU A 102 12.19 9.89 2.61
C GLU A 102 11.32 8.96 3.45
N CYS A 103 10.16 8.57 2.92
CA CYS A 103 9.20 7.69 3.58
C CYS A 103 8.90 6.49 2.69
N LEU A 104 8.71 5.33 3.30
CA LEU A 104 8.21 4.14 2.62
C LEU A 104 6.69 4.14 2.63
N PHE A 105 6.10 3.82 1.49
CA PHE A 105 4.64 3.72 1.33
C PHE A 105 4.22 2.28 1.08
N VAL A 106 3.13 1.89 1.75
CA VAL A 106 2.34 0.68 1.45
C VAL A 106 0.88 1.09 1.32
N ALA A 107 0.35 1.10 0.11
CA ALA A 107 -1.02 1.53 -0.17
C ALA A 107 -1.85 0.39 -0.76
N ASN A 108 -2.93 0.01 -0.11
CA ASN A 108 -3.85 -1.00 -0.63
C ASN A 108 -4.60 -0.47 -1.86
N ASP A 109 -4.77 -1.33 -2.86
CA ASP A 109 -5.65 -1.07 -4.00
C ASP A 109 -6.97 -1.83 -3.83
N ALA A 110 -7.97 -1.18 -3.26
CA ALA A 110 -9.28 -1.78 -3.05
C ALA A 110 -10.03 -2.07 -4.37
N THR A 111 -9.56 -1.56 -5.51
CA THR A 111 -10.11 -1.94 -6.82
C THR A 111 -9.70 -3.36 -7.21
N VAL A 112 -8.60 -3.87 -6.63
CA VAL A 112 -8.09 -5.23 -6.80
C VAL A 112 -8.65 -6.10 -5.67
N LYS A 113 -9.73 -6.82 -5.95
CA LYS A 113 -10.36 -7.77 -5.01
C LYS A 113 -10.66 -7.18 -3.61
N GLY A 114 -11.06 -5.91 -3.53
CA GLY A 114 -11.36 -5.25 -2.27
C GLY A 114 -10.13 -5.05 -1.36
N GLY A 115 -8.94 -4.98 -1.92
CA GLY A 115 -7.70 -4.88 -1.16
C GLY A 115 -7.32 -6.16 -0.38
N SER A 116 -7.86 -7.33 -0.79
CA SER A 116 -7.54 -8.60 -0.15
C SER A 116 -6.09 -9.01 -0.36
N TYR A 117 -5.50 -9.60 0.68
CA TYR A 117 -4.13 -10.09 0.66
C TYR A 117 -4.05 -11.51 0.09
N TYR A 118 -3.42 -11.63 -1.06
CA TYR A 118 -2.93 -12.88 -1.63
C TYR A 118 -1.54 -13.23 -1.06
N PRO A 119 -1.03 -14.45 -1.24
CA PRO A 119 0.33 -14.80 -0.80
C PRO A 119 1.39 -13.84 -1.36
N MET A 120 1.27 -13.40 -2.61
CA MET A 120 2.19 -12.43 -3.22
C MET A 120 2.02 -11.03 -2.65
N THR A 121 0.83 -10.64 -2.21
CA THR A 121 0.58 -9.37 -1.52
C THR A 121 1.37 -9.33 -0.21
N VAL A 122 1.32 -10.41 0.56
CA VAL A 122 2.08 -10.56 1.80
C VAL A 122 3.57 -10.43 1.55
N LYS A 123 4.12 -11.15 0.56
CA LYS A 123 5.55 -11.07 0.20
C LYS A 123 5.97 -9.65 -0.19
N LYS A 124 5.14 -8.96 -0.95
CA LYS A 124 5.40 -7.56 -1.37
C LYS A 124 5.37 -6.61 -0.18
N HIS A 125 4.43 -6.77 0.74
CA HIS A 125 4.35 -5.96 1.95
C HIS A 125 5.57 -6.19 2.86
N ILE A 126 5.91 -7.44 3.15
CA ILE A 126 7.11 -7.79 3.94
C ILE A 126 8.37 -7.20 3.31
N ARG A 127 8.55 -7.33 1.98
CA ARG A 127 9.68 -6.71 1.28
C ARG A 127 9.74 -5.20 1.49
N ALA A 128 8.58 -4.52 1.47
CA ALA A 128 8.53 -3.09 1.74
C ALA A 128 9.01 -2.77 3.16
N GLN A 129 8.55 -3.50 4.15
CA GLN A 129 9.01 -3.34 5.55
C GLN A 129 10.50 -3.67 5.73
N ASP A 130 11.02 -4.69 5.03
CA ASP A 130 12.46 -5.01 5.07
C ASP A 130 13.30 -3.88 4.46
N ILE A 131 12.81 -3.21 3.40
CA ILE A 131 13.45 -2.01 2.82
C ILE A 131 13.41 -0.84 3.83
N SER A 132 12.29 -0.65 4.52
CA SER A 132 12.18 0.35 5.60
C SER A 132 13.21 0.10 6.69
N ASP A 133 13.30 -1.13 7.18
CA ASP A 133 14.26 -1.52 8.22
C ASP A 133 15.71 -1.25 7.79
N ALA A 134 16.09 -1.72 6.61
CA ALA A 134 17.45 -1.58 6.08
C ALA A 134 17.88 -0.12 5.85
N ASN A 135 16.93 0.81 5.68
CA ASN A 135 17.20 2.21 5.35
C ASN A 135 16.69 3.20 6.41
N ASN A 136 16.12 2.73 7.52
CA ASN A 136 15.50 3.54 8.59
C ASN A 136 14.46 4.52 8.01
N LEU A 137 13.55 4.04 7.15
CA LEU A 137 12.51 4.87 6.54
C LEU A 137 11.21 4.77 7.33
N PRO A 138 10.59 5.89 7.76
CA PRO A 138 9.22 5.87 8.27
C PRO A 138 8.28 5.16 7.31
N CYS A 139 7.38 4.33 7.83
CA CYS A 139 6.36 3.65 7.04
C CYS A 139 5.05 4.41 7.05
N ILE A 140 4.47 4.63 5.87
CA ILE A 140 3.13 5.20 5.69
C ILE A 140 2.25 4.11 5.08
N TYR A 141 1.24 3.67 5.83
CA TYR A 141 0.26 2.68 5.41
C TYR A 141 -1.05 3.37 5.03
N LEU A 142 -1.45 3.27 3.77
CA LEU A 142 -2.73 3.76 3.25
C LEU A 142 -3.68 2.56 3.14
N VAL A 143 -4.46 2.33 4.20
CA VAL A 143 -5.15 1.05 4.41
C VAL A 143 -6.58 1.09 3.88
N ASP A 144 -6.89 0.14 3.01
CA ASP A 144 -8.21 -0.09 2.42
C ASP A 144 -8.28 -1.59 2.04
N SER A 145 -8.41 -2.47 3.04
CA SER A 145 -8.17 -3.90 2.91
C SER A 145 -9.28 -4.75 3.49
N GLY A 146 -9.77 -5.68 2.70
CA GLY A 146 -10.69 -6.74 3.14
C GLY A 146 -10.02 -7.87 3.96
N GLY A 147 -8.73 -7.75 4.32
CA GLY A 147 -7.99 -8.79 5.03
C GLY A 147 -7.45 -9.88 4.09
N ALA A 148 -7.23 -11.09 4.60
CA ALA A 148 -6.73 -12.20 3.80
C ALA A 148 -7.73 -12.67 2.74
N PHE A 149 -7.22 -13.06 1.57
CA PHE A 149 -8.04 -13.71 0.55
C PHE A 149 -8.40 -15.13 1.03
N LEU A 150 -9.59 -15.30 1.58
CA LEU A 150 -10.03 -16.51 2.28
C LEU A 150 -9.83 -17.82 1.50
N PRO A 151 -10.06 -17.89 0.16
CA PRO A 151 -9.81 -19.12 -0.58
C PRO A 151 -8.36 -19.61 -0.60
N MET A 152 -7.40 -18.77 -0.17
CA MET A 152 -5.96 -19.08 -0.09
C MET A 152 -5.40 -18.78 1.31
N GLN A 153 -6.24 -18.82 2.34
CA GLN A 153 -5.82 -18.48 3.71
C GLN A 153 -4.72 -19.40 4.26
N ASP A 154 -4.68 -20.62 3.84
CA ASP A 154 -3.65 -21.61 4.15
C ASP A 154 -2.26 -21.23 3.59
N GLU A 155 -2.21 -20.46 2.50
CA GLU A 155 -1.00 -19.93 1.92
C GLU A 155 -0.65 -18.50 2.42
N VAL A 156 -1.59 -17.83 3.11
CA VAL A 156 -1.41 -16.45 3.62
C VAL A 156 -0.91 -16.47 5.06
N PHE A 157 -1.29 -17.44 5.88
CA PHE A 157 -0.99 -17.47 7.32
C PHE A 157 -0.02 -18.55 7.81
N PRO A 158 0.50 -19.50 6.99
CA PRO A 158 0.97 -20.78 7.53
C PRO A 158 2.14 -20.66 8.51
N ASP A 159 3.09 -19.73 8.34
CA ASP A 159 4.25 -19.66 9.21
C ASP A 159 4.98 -18.29 9.23
N ILE A 160 6.25 -18.31 9.61
CA ILE A 160 7.13 -17.17 9.90
C ILE A 160 7.29 -16.17 8.73
N GLY A 161 7.18 -16.57 7.49
CA GLY A 161 7.36 -15.74 6.29
C GLY A 161 6.07 -15.16 5.72
N HIS A 162 4.96 -15.26 6.45
CA HIS A 162 3.62 -14.94 5.98
C HIS A 162 2.98 -13.75 6.72
N PHE A 163 1.67 -13.66 6.75
CA PHE A 163 0.93 -12.48 7.19
C PHE A 163 1.32 -12.01 8.62
N GLY A 164 1.54 -12.94 9.54
CA GLY A 164 1.99 -12.63 10.90
C GLY A 164 3.34 -11.92 10.97
N ARG A 165 4.19 -12.07 9.93
CA ARG A 165 5.46 -11.36 9.82
C ARG A 165 5.27 -9.85 9.64
N ILE A 166 4.18 -9.42 8.98
CA ILE A 166 3.85 -7.99 8.82
C ILE A 166 3.69 -7.34 10.18
N PHE A 167 2.93 -7.97 11.08
CA PHE A 167 2.68 -7.47 12.44
C PHE A 167 3.95 -7.43 13.27
N ARG A 168 4.71 -8.53 13.24
CA ARG A 168 6.00 -8.57 13.92
C ARG A 168 6.95 -7.47 13.42
N ASN A 169 7.00 -7.25 12.12
CA ASN A 169 7.84 -6.20 11.54
C ASN A 169 7.40 -4.81 12.04
N GLN A 170 6.09 -4.49 12.06
CA GLN A 170 5.61 -3.21 12.60
C GLN A 170 6.09 -3.01 14.06
N ALA A 171 5.89 -3.99 14.93
CA ALA A 171 6.32 -3.91 16.31
C ALA A 171 7.85 -3.75 16.46
N VAL A 172 8.62 -4.45 15.62
CA VAL A 172 10.10 -4.36 15.64
C VAL A 172 10.57 -3.01 15.10
N LEU A 173 9.98 -2.51 14.04
CA LEU A 173 10.32 -1.21 13.43
C LEU A 173 10.01 -0.07 14.42
N SER A 174 8.82 -0.06 15.01
CA SER A 174 8.46 0.89 16.07
C SER A 174 9.43 0.83 17.25
N GLY A 175 9.75 -0.38 17.74
CA GLY A 175 10.73 -0.57 18.81
C GLY A 175 12.15 -0.11 18.47
N LYS A 176 12.50 0.01 17.18
CA LYS A 176 13.75 0.60 16.69
C LYS A 176 13.68 2.13 16.52
N GLY A 177 12.54 2.74 16.79
CA GLY A 177 12.30 4.16 16.54
C GLY A 177 12.06 4.51 15.07
N ILE A 178 11.68 3.55 14.24
CA ILE A 178 11.24 3.78 12.86
C ILE A 178 9.73 3.97 12.87
N PRO A 179 9.21 5.20 12.66
CA PRO A 179 7.80 5.51 12.84
C PRO A 179 6.89 4.75 11.84
N GLN A 180 5.74 4.32 12.36
CA GLN A 180 4.70 3.61 11.64
C GLN A 180 3.43 4.48 11.65
N VAL A 181 3.06 5.04 10.51
CA VAL A 181 1.89 5.94 10.37
C VAL A 181 0.84 5.28 9.47
N ALA A 182 -0.40 5.18 9.93
CA ALA A 182 -1.48 4.59 9.15
C ALA A 182 -2.62 5.58 8.90
N ALA A 183 -3.16 5.57 7.67
CA ALA A 183 -4.43 6.21 7.35
C ALA A 183 -5.44 5.14 6.90
N VAL A 184 -6.56 5.08 7.60
CA VAL A 184 -7.68 4.16 7.36
C VAL A 184 -8.64 4.84 6.40
N LEU A 185 -8.50 4.54 5.12
CA LEU A 185 -9.21 5.17 3.99
C LEU A 185 -10.32 4.28 3.43
N GLY A 186 -10.56 3.17 4.09
CA GLY A 186 -11.59 2.21 3.74
C GLY A 186 -11.72 1.11 4.77
N SER A 187 -12.31 -0.01 4.35
CA SER A 187 -12.47 -1.16 5.24
C SER A 187 -11.10 -1.72 5.66
N CYS A 188 -10.92 -1.95 6.96
CA CYS A 188 -9.81 -2.69 7.54
C CYS A 188 -10.39 -3.85 8.32
N THR A 189 -10.45 -5.02 7.68
CA THR A 189 -11.14 -6.19 8.23
C THR A 189 -10.16 -7.31 8.55
N ALA A 190 -10.42 -8.02 9.63
CA ALA A 190 -9.66 -9.17 10.11
C ALA A 190 -8.15 -8.85 10.23
N GLY A 191 -7.28 -9.55 9.52
CA GLY A 191 -5.83 -9.27 9.52
C GLY A 191 -5.47 -7.86 9.05
N GLY A 192 -6.29 -7.23 8.18
CA GLY A 192 -6.11 -5.85 7.75
C GLY A 192 -6.32 -4.81 8.87
N ALA A 193 -7.08 -5.15 9.90
CA ALA A 193 -7.36 -4.28 11.04
C ALA A 193 -6.13 -4.08 11.94
N TYR A 194 -5.20 -5.03 11.96
CA TYR A 194 -3.99 -4.93 12.78
C TYR A 194 -3.01 -3.88 12.26
N VAL A 195 -2.96 -3.63 10.95
CA VAL A 195 -2.02 -2.67 10.37
C VAL A 195 -2.19 -1.27 10.98
N PRO A 196 -3.39 -0.65 10.99
CA PRO A 196 -3.57 0.63 11.65
C PRO A 196 -3.51 0.53 13.17
N ALA A 197 -4.07 -0.54 13.78
CA ALA A 197 -4.10 -0.69 15.24
C ALA A 197 -2.72 -0.89 15.89
N MET A 198 -1.71 -1.29 15.12
CA MET A 198 -0.31 -1.47 15.57
C MET A 198 0.61 -0.35 15.07
N SER A 199 0.10 0.66 14.40
CA SER A 199 0.89 1.83 14.00
C SER A 199 1.10 2.76 15.18
N ASP A 200 2.18 3.56 15.14
CA ASP A 200 2.49 4.54 16.18
C ASP A 200 1.53 5.74 16.15
N GLU A 201 1.03 6.06 14.95
CA GLU A 201 0.02 7.09 14.72
C GLU A 201 -1.00 6.57 13.70
N SER A 202 -2.28 6.68 14.00
CA SER A 202 -3.38 6.20 13.16
C SER A 202 -4.47 7.26 12.95
N ILE A 203 -4.86 7.43 11.68
CA ILE A 203 -5.85 8.40 11.24
C ILE A 203 -6.99 7.62 10.61
N ILE A 204 -8.24 7.90 10.96
CA ILE A 204 -9.41 7.21 10.40
C ILE A 204 -10.39 8.20 9.76
N VAL A 205 -10.85 7.88 8.54
CA VAL A 205 -11.80 8.71 7.79
C VAL A 205 -13.23 8.32 8.13
N LYS A 206 -14.03 9.28 8.55
CA LYS A 206 -15.46 9.13 8.81
C LYS A 206 -16.22 8.60 7.59
N GLY A 207 -17.13 7.66 7.82
CA GLY A 207 -18.03 7.11 6.81
C GLY A 207 -17.39 6.17 5.79
N ASN A 208 -16.06 6.21 5.63
CA ASN A 208 -15.32 5.34 4.74
C ASN A 208 -14.38 4.38 5.49
N GLY A 209 -13.68 4.88 6.50
CA GLY A 209 -12.74 4.11 7.30
C GLY A 209 -13.45 3.27 8.36
N THR A 210 -13.12 1.98 8.42
CA THR A 210 -13.61 1.10 9.48
C THR A 210 -12.50 0.13 9.91
N ILE A 211 -12.43 -0.16 11.21
CA ILE A 211 -11.51 -1.14 11.78
C ILE A 211 -12.33 -2.14 12.60
N PHE A 212 -12.36 -3.40 12.18
CA PHE A 212 -12.99 -4.48 12.95
C PHE A 212 -12.43 -5.85 12.56
N LEU A 213 -12.44 -6.79 13.50
CA LEU A 213 -12.00 -8.17 13.22
C LEU A 213 -13.07 -8.93 12.43
N ALA A 214 -14.35 -8.66 12.71
CA ALA A 214 -15.48 -9.27 12.02
C ALA A 214 -16.46 -8.15 11.61
N GLY A 215 -16.81 -8.09 10.33
CA GLY A 215 -17.77 -7.10 9.82
C GLY A 215 -19.22 -7.40 10.22
N PRO A 216 -20.15 -6.46 10.02
CA PRO A 216 -21.55 -6.59 10.44
C PRO A 216 -22.25 -7.90 10.04
N PRO A 217 -22.06 -8.46 8.83
CA PRO A 217 -22.68 -9.74 8.47
C PRO A 217 -22.22 -10.92 9.35
N LEU A 218 -20.95 -10.92 9.76
CA LEU A 218 -20.39 -11.98 10.59
C LEU A 218 -20.83 -11.81 12.05
N VAL A 219 -20.92 -10.58 12.55
CA VAL A 219 -21.47 -10.26 13.87
C VAL A 219 -22.92 -10.75 13.94
N LYS A 220 -23.75 -10.40 12.96
CA LYS A 220 -25.16 -10.88 12.89
C LYS A 220 -25.25 -12.41 12.87
N ALA A 221 -24.39 -13.08 12.13
CA ALA A 221 -24.38 -14.54 12.06
C ALA A 221 -23.94 -15.19 13.38
N ALA A 222 -23.04 -14.57 14.13
CA ALA A 222 -22.49 -15.11 15.37
C ALA A 222 -23.34 -14.80 16.62
N THR A 223 -23.92 -13.59 16.70
CA THR A 223 -24.60 -13.07 17.90
C THR A 223 -26.08 -12.75 17.67
N GLY A 224 -26.53 -12.66 16.41
CA GLY A 224 -27.87 -12.16 16.06
C GLY A 224 -27.98 -10.65 16.08
N GLU A 225 -26.96 -9.92 16.46
CA GLU A 225 -26.96 -8.45 16.56
C GLU A 225 -26.89 -7.79 15.19
N GLU A 226 -27.74 -6.79 14.97
CA GLU A 226 -27.71 -5.93 13.78
C GLU A 226 -27.02 -4.61 14.11
N VAL A 227 -25.87 -4.37 13.53
CA VAL A 227 -25.05 -3.18 13.75
C VAL A 227 -24.56 -2.63 12.41
N SER A 228 -24.48 -1.30 12.27
CA SER A 228 -23.87 -0.69 11.09
C SER A 228 -22.34 -0.81 11.14
N ALA A 229 -21.66 -0.69 10.00
CA ALA A 229 -20.20 -0.70 9.96
C ALA A 229 -19.60 0.49 10.74
N GLU A 230 -20.25 1.65 10.70
CA GLU A 230 -19.82 2.85 11.41
C GLU A 230 -19.97 2.70 12.94
N ASP A 231 -21.10 2.13 13.41
CA ASP A 231 -21.32 1.90 14.84
C ASP A 231 -20.49 0.75 15.38
N LEU A 232 -20.11 -0.21 14.54
CA LEU A 232 -19.25 -1.35 14.92
C LEU A 232 -17.78 -0.95 15.07
N GLY A 233 -17.27 -0.14 14.15
CA GLY A 233 -15.85 0.18 14.12
C GLY A 233 -15.51 1.33 13.19
N GLY A 234 -16.34 2.36 13.13
CA GLY A 234 -16.11 3.59 12.38
C GLY A 234 -15.25 4.61 13.14
N ALA A 235 -15.12 5.78 12.55
CA ALA A 235 -14.23 6.82 13.05
C ALA A 235 -14.59 7.31 14.46
N ASP A 236 -15.87 7.58 14.71
CA ASP A 236 -16.34 8.03 16.04
C ASP A 236 -16.08 6.98 17.13
N VAL A 237 -16.28 5.70 16.82
CA VAL A 237 -16.03 4.60 17.77
C VAL A 237 -14.54 4.55 18.15
N HIS A 238 -13.66 4.57 17.16
CA HIS A 238 -12.23 4.33 17.40
C HIS A 238 -11.48 5.55 17.92
N THR A 239 -11.93 6.77 17.64
CA THR A 239 -11.27 7.98 18.14
C THR A 239 -11.83 8.48 19.47
N ARG A 240 -13.12 8.15 19.80
CA ARG A 240 -13.78 8.73 20.99
C ARG A 240 -14.12 7.72 22.09
N GLN A 241 -14.23 6.43 21.73
CA GLN A 241 -14.66 5.40 22.69
C GLN A 241 -13.55 4.37 22.96
N SER A 242 -13.01 3.74 21.90
CA SER A 242 -12.02 2.66 22.07
C SER A 242 -10.58 3.14 22.14
N GLY A 243 -10.26 4.30 21.56
CA GLY A 243 -8.88 4.81 21.48
C GLY A 243 -7.95 4.01 20.56
N VAL A 244 -8.51 3.22 19.63
CA VAL A 244 -7.71 2.43 18.65
C VAL A 244 -7.16 3.32 17.54
N ALA A 245 -7.83 4.42 17.23
CA ALA A 245 -7.35 5.43 16.29
C ALA A 245 -7.11 6.77 17.01
N ASP A 246 -6.01 7.44 16.66
CA ASP A 246 -5.58 8.68 17.31
C ASP A 246 -6.28 9.91 16.74
N HIS A 247 -6.50 9.94 15.43
CA HIS A 247 -7.01 11.10 14.72
C HIS A 247 -8.25 10.79 13.90
N PHE A 248 -9.25 11.66 14.05
CA PHE A 248 -10.48 11.65 13.27
C PHE A 248 -10.34 12.59 12.08
N ALA A 249 -10.66 12.12 10.87
CA ALA A 249 -10.70 12.93 9.66
C ALA A 249 -12.10 12.91 9.03
N GLU A 250 -12.62 14.06 8.64
CA GLU A 250 -13.96 14.18 8.00
C GLU A 250 -13.97 13.58 6.57
N ASN A 251 -12.82 13.56 5.89
CA ASN A 251 -12.68 13.06 4.51
C ASN A 251 -11.25 12.60 4.21
N GLU A 252 -11.04 11.97 3.02
CA GLU A 252 -9.73 11.49 2.60
C GLU A 252 -8.69 12.60 2.50
N GLU A 253 -9.02 13.76 1.95
CA GLU A 253 -8.09 14.88 1.76
C GLU A 253 -7.56 15.39 3.10
N GLU A 254 -8.41 15.46 4.11
CA GLU A 254 -8.00 15.82 5.46
C GLU A 254 -7.09 14.75 6.09
N ALA A 255 -7.43 13.48 5.93
CA ALA A 255 -6.59 12.39 6.41
C ALA A 255 -5.18 12.42 5.79
N LEU A 256 -5.08 12.67 4.47
CA LEU A 256 -3.78 12.77 3.78
C LEU A 256 -2.97 13.99 4.25
N ARG A 257 -3.63 15.13 4.55
CA ARG A 257 -2.97 16.28 5.19
C ARG A 257 -2.48 15.96 6.60
N MET A 258 -3.28 15.24 7.38
CA MET A 258 -2.87 14.80 8.72
C MET A 258 -1.65 13.87 8.65
N VAL A 259 -1.58 12.93 7.70
CA VAL A 259 -0.38 12.12 7.46
C VAL A 259 0.84 13.01 7.22
N ARG A 260 0.72 14.04 6.37
CA ARG A 260 1.81 14.98 6.13
C ARG A 260 2.24 15.70 7.41
N ASN A 261 1.27 16.17 8.22
CA ASN A 261 1.54 16.86 9.48
C ASN A 261 2.25 15.94 10.49
N VAL A 262 1.84 14.68 10.58
CA VAL A 262 2.54 13.69 11.42
C VAL A 262 3.99 13.55 10.96
N VAL A 263 4.23 13.36 9.65
CA VAL A 263 5.59 13.23 9.11
C VAL A 263 6.41 14.52 9.32
N GLU A 264 5.81 15.70 9.20
CA GLU A 264 6.48 16.99 9.47
C GLU A 264 7.07 17.03 10.88
N ASN A 265 6.32 16.54 11.85
CA ASN A 265 6.70 16.55 13.28
C ASN A 265 7.59 15.39 13.72
N LEU A 266 7.90 14.42 12.83
CA LEU A 266 8.85 13.36 13.17
C LEU A 266 10.26 13.93 13.33
N ASN A 267 10.93 13.61 14.46
CA ASN A 267 12.32 14.02 14.72
C ASN A 267 13.33 13.19 13.90
N ILE A 268 13.20 13.27 12.58
CA ILE A 268 14.08 12.59 11.62
C ILE A 268 14.79 13.68 10.81
N GLU A 269 16.11 13.71 10.90
CA GLU A 269 16.89 14.62 10.07
C GLU A 269 16.81 14.19 8.59
N PRO A 270 16.53 15.13 7.66
CA PRO A 270 16.62 14.86 6.24
C PRO A 270 18.03 14.38 5.88
N LYS A 271 18.13 13.28 5.15
CA LYS A 271 19.44 12.82 4.65
C LYS A 271 20.06 13.92 3.79
N GLN A 272 21.28 14.32 4.10
CA GLN A 272 22.02 15.27 3.26
C GLN A 272 22.15 14.68 1.85
N ARG A 273 21.68 15.43 0.84
CA ARG A 273 21.93 15.06 -0.56
C ARG A 273 23.44 15.15 -0.81
N LEU A 274 24.05 14.05 -1.17
CA LEU A 274 25.44 13.99 -1.65
C LEU A 274 25.56 14.70 -2.99
#